data_44dd9c8f8e0d0563a534435cb55c76a5
#
_entry.id   44dd9c8f8e0d0563a534435cb55c76a5
#
_cell.length_a   1.000
_cell.length_b   1.000
_cell.length_c   1.000
_cell.angle_alpha   90.00
_cell.angle_beta   90.00
_cell.angle_gamma   90.00
#
_symmetry.space_group_name_H-M   'P 1'
#
loop_
_entity.id
_entity.type
_entity.pdbx_description
1 polymer ?
#
loop_
_entity_poly.entity_id
_entity_poly.type
_entity_poly.pdbx_seq_one_letter_code
_entity_poly.pdbx_strand_id
1 'polypeptide(L)'
;MKTLTEPNNTLAVEYIRALDKLGGMIKPVTVMRSGAAHDSDEGSDTVISASRLRKMLSAGEDVSAYTDFADYENFAHIENIETAILAKLRTMSKSEFERLPNGTGGMDSRIYKAVRTAVSLPQLLLMIKSKNFTMARIRRLVLCAFLSITGNDLKNPPAYARILGMNSKGREILAAGEHKLPVDTSLSALAKTSAEAERFARLEERAGNLYALALDKKQPCGAEFTSKPVII
;
A
#
# COMPACT_ATOMS: atom_id res chain seq x y z
N MET A 1 -25.73 13.69 6.90
CA MET A 1 -24.27 13.75 7.16
C MET A 1 -23.64 12.46 7.74
N LYS A 2 -24.43 11.48 8.19
CA LYS A 2 -23.88 10.19 8.69
C LYS A 2 -23.19 9.33 7.62
N THR A 3 -23.55 9.50 6.34
CA THR A 3 -23.03 8.68 5.23
C THR A 3 -21.52 8.79 5.02
N LEU A 4 -20.92 9.97 5.25
CA LEU A 4 -19.49 10.21 5.05
C LEU A 4 -18.62 9.88 6.27
N THR A 5 -19.19 9.39 7.36
CA THR A 5 -18.42 8.88 8.51
C THR A 5 -17.88 7.48 8.24
N GLU A 6 -18.50 6.75 7.30
CA GLU A 6 -18.09 5.41 6.92
C GLU A 6 -16.99 5.46 5.85
N PRO A 7 -15.82 4.81 6.07
CA PRO A 7 -14.69 4.85 5.14
C PRO A 7 -15.03 4.39 3.71
N ASN A 8 -15.83 3.35 3.57
CA ASN A 8 -16.24 2.83 2.26
C ASN A 8 -17.11 3.83 1.49
N ASN A 9 -17.99 4.54 2.18
CA ASN A 9 -18.84 5.55 1.56
C ASN A 9 -18.02 6.76 1.10
N THR A 10 -17.03 7.18 1.89
CA THR A 10 -16.10 8.25 1.50
C THR A 10 -15.34 7.85 0.24
N LEU A 11 -14.83 6.63 0.16
CA LEU A 11 -14.13 6.11 -1.01
C LEU A 11 -15.04 6.05 -2.24
N ALA A 12 -16.28 5.58 -2.09
CA ALA A 12 -17.25 5.53 -3.17
C ALA A 12 -17.56 6.93 -3.73
N VAL A 13 -17.70 7.93 -2.87
CA VAL A 13 -17.91 9.34 -3.29
C VAL A 13 -16.70 9.86 -4.09
N GLU A 14 -15.47 9.54 -3.68
CA GLU A 14 -14.27 9.96 -4.42
C GLU A 14 -14.15 9.25 -5.79
N TYR A 15 -14.56 7.99 -5.92
CA TYR A 15 -14.66 7.31 -7.22
C TYR A 15 -15.68 7.98 -8.13
N ILE A 16 -16.88 8.30 -7.64
CA ILE A 16 -17.90 9.01 -8.41
C ILE A 16 -17.39 10.38 -8.87
N ARG A 17 -16.74 11.14 -8.00
CA ARG A 17 -16.11 12.42 -8.36
C ARG A 17 -15.03 12.27 -9.43
N ALA A 18 -14.22 11.22 -9.36
CA ALA A 18 -13.18 10.96 -10.35
C ALA A 18 -13.81 10.61 -11.71
N LEU A 19 -14.85 9.79 -11.73
CA LEU A 19 -15.60 9.46 -12.95
C LEU A 19 -16.21 10.71 -13.60
N ASP A 20 -16.84 11.57 -12.81
CA ASP A 20 -17.41 12.81 -13.28
C ASP A 20 -16.35 13.75 -13.91
N LYS A 21 -15.22 13.96 -13.23
CA LYS A 21 -14.10 14.76 -13.73
C LYS A 21 -13.48 14.23 -15.02
N LEU A 22 -13.45 12.92 -15.20
CA LEU A 22 -12.86 12.26 -16.37
C LEU A 22 -13.84 12.15 -17.52
N GLY A 23 -15.12 12.56 -17.35
CA GLY A 23 -16.15 12.36 -18.35
C GLY A 23 -16.38 10.88 -18.67
N GLY A 24 -16.12 9.99 -17.71
CA GLY A 24 -16.13 8.56 -17.92
C GLY A 24 -17.53 7.98 -18.14
N MET A 25 -17.65 7.04 -19.07
CA MET A 25 -18.90 6.31 -19.35
C MET A 25 -19.11 5.11 -18.42
N ILE A 26 -18.21 4.89 -17.45
CA ILE A 26 -18.31 3.78 -16.50
C ILE A 26 -19.46 4.05 -15.53
N LYS A 27 -20.46 3.17 -15.53
CA LYS A 27 -21.60 3.25 -14.61
C LYS A 27 -21.18 2.71 -13.23
N PRO A 28 -21.20 3.51 -12.17
CA PRO A 28 -20.92 3.02 -10.83
C PRO A 28 -22.04 2.10 -10.34
N VAL A 29 -21.67 0.96 -9.78
CA VAL A 29 -22.59 0.01 -9.14
C VAL A 29 -22.20 -0.14 -7.69
N THR A 30 -23.15 0.01 -6.78
CA THR A 30 -22.93 -0.16 -5.36
C THR A 30 -23.36 -1.56 -4.90
N VAL A 31 -22.50 -2.17 -4.08
CA VAL A 31 -22.82 -3.42 -3.39
C VAL A 31 -22.90 -3.10 -1.89
N MET A 32 -24.03 -3.43 -1.28
CA MET A 32 -24.21 -3.22 0.15
C MET A 32 -23.29 -4.17 0.92
N ARG A 33 -22.53 -3.62 1.85
CA ARG A 33 -21.69 -4.43 2.73
C ARG A 33 -22.57 -5.20 3.70
N SER A 34 -22.43 -6.52 3.73
CA SER A 34 -22.99 -7.41 4.73
C SER A 34 -21.90 -7.86 5.71
N GLY A 35 -22.24 -8.07 6.98
CA GLY A 35 -21.33 -8.57 8.01
C GLY A 35 -20.75 -7.48 8.91
N ALA A 36 -19.57 -7.76 9.51
CA ALA A 36 -18.95 -6.94 10.54
C ALA A 36 -18.65 -5.50 10.08
N ALA A 37 -18.86 -4.54 10.97
CA ALA A 37 -18.46 -3.16 10.76
C ALA A 37 -16.93 -3.03 10.56
N HIS A 38 -16.49 -1.93 9.96
CA HIS A 38 -15.06 -1.67 9.75
C HIS A 38 -14.35 -1.58 11.10
N ASP A 39 -13.27 -2.37 11.27
CA ASP A 39 -12.48 -2.46 12.50
C ASP A 39 -13.24 -2.95 13.77
N SER A 40 -14.42 -3.57 13.62
CA SER A 40 -15.09 -4.21 14.76
C SER A 40 -14.42 -5.56 15.08
N ASP A 41 -14.27 -5.84 16.36
CA ASP A 41 -13.93 -7.19 16.85
C ASP A 41 -15.18 -8.12 16.83
N GLU A 42 -16.37 -7.57 16.52
CA GLU A 42 -17.62 -8.28 16.35
C GLU A 42 -17.77 -8.74 14.90
N GLY A 43 -18.16 -9.96 14.70
CA GLY A 43 -18.47 -10.56 13.39
C GLY A 43 -19.50 -11.65 13.55
N SER A 44 -20.16 -12.01 12.46
CA SER A 44 -20.92 -13.27 12.40
C SER A 44 -19.93 -14.44 12.32
N ASP A 45 -20.38 -15.65 12.62
CA ASP A 45 -19.55 -16.87 12.55
C ASP A 45 -18.93 -17.12 11.16
N THR A 46 -19.42 -16.44 10.13
CA THR A 46 -18.97 -16.62 8.73
C THR A 46 -18.24 -15.40 8.15
N VAL A 47 -18.38 -14.20 8.73
CA VAL A 47 -17.77 -12.97 8.18
C VAL A 47 -17.15 -12.14 9.30
N ILE A 48 -15.84 -12.03 9.26
CA ILE A 48 -15.06 -11.23 10.23
C ILE A 48 -14.37 -10.03 9.55
N SER A 49 -13.94 -9.05 10.34
CA SER A 49 -13.21 -7.92 9.83
C SER A 49 -11.77 -8.31 9.43
N ALA A 50 -11.19 -7.62 8.43
CA ALA A 50 -9.79 -7.84 8.05
C ALA A 50 -8.81 -7.60 9.21
N SER A 51 -9.16 -6.74 10.15
CA SER A 51 -8.35 -6.48 11.36
C SER A 51 -8.36 -7.69 12.30
N ARG A 52 -9.52 -8.32 12.48
CA ARG A 52 -9.63 -9.56 13.28
C ARG A 52 -8.90 -10.70 12.60
N LEU A 53 -9.07 -10.88 11.27
CA LEU A 53 -8.35 -11.90 10.51
C LEU A 53 -6.83 -11.79 10.68
N ARG A 54 -6.27 -10.56 10.60
CA ARG A 54 -4.83 -10.35 10.84
C ARG A 54 -4.40 -10.69 12.27
N LYS A 55 -5.23 -10.40 13.27
CA LYS A 55 -4.95 -10.78 14.67
C LYS A 55 -4.89 -12.29 14.83
N MET A 56 -5.86 -13.01 14.23
CA MET A 56 -5.90 -14.48 14.25
C MET A 56 -4.66 -15.07 13.57
N LEU A 57 -4.32 -14.59 12.37
CA LEU A 57 -3.09 -15.01 11.66
C LEU A 57 -1.83 -14.77 12.49
N SER A 58 -1.72 -13.60 13.13
CA SER A 58 -0.57 -13.29 13.99
C SER A 58 -0.52 -14.15 15.27
N ALA A 59 -1.67 -14.67 15.71
CA ALA A 59 -1.76 -15.60 16.84
C ALA A 59 -1.57 -17.07 16.43
N GLY A 60 -1.43 -17.37 15.14
CA GLY A 60 -1.34 -18.74 14.62
C GLY A 60 -2.67 -19.50 14.67
N GLU A 61 -3.80 -18.78 14.72
CA GLU A 61 -5.13 -19.38 14.72
C GLU A 61 -5.54 -19.82 13.32
N ASP A 62 -6.36 -20.87 13.22
CA ASP A 62 -6.92 -21.33 11.95
C ASP A 62 -7.91 -20.29 11.38
N VAL A 63 -7.68 -19.89 10.15
CA VAL A 63 -8.49 -18.90 9.42
C VAL A 63 -9.20 -19.49 8.18
N SER A 64 -9.14 -20.79 7.98
CA SER A 64 -9.66 -21.48 6.80
C SER A 64 -11.17 -21.25 6.58
N ALA A 65 -11.94 -21.04 7.67
CA ALA A 65 -13.35 -20.71 7.59
C ALA A 65 -13.65 -19.30 7.03
N TYR A 66 -12.64 -18.42 6.92
CA TYR A 66 -12.81 -17.00 6.59
C TYR A 66 -12.10 -16.56 5.32
N THR A 67 -11.19 -17.36 4.79
CA THR A 67 -10.40 -17.01 3.60
C THR A 67 -9.88 -18.23 2.87
N ASP A 68 -9.85 -18.14 1.54
CA ASP A 68 -9.23 -19.13 0.66
C ASP A 68 -7.69 -19.09 0.68
N PHE A 69 -7.10 -18.15 1.42
CA PHE A 69 -5.65 -17.99 1.57
C PHE A 69 -5.10 -18.62 2.86
N ALA A 70 -5.85 -19.56 3.47
CA ALA A 70 -5.44 -20.21 4.72
C ALA A 70 -4.11 -20.98 4.60
N ASP A 71 -3.80 -21.52 3.41
CA ASP A 71 -2.58 -22.26 3.13
C ASP A 71 -1.33 -21.39 2.95
N TYR A 72 -1.49 -20.06 3.00
CA TYR A 72 -0.37 -19.14 2.86
C TYR A 72 0.39 -19.03 4.20
N GLU A 73 1.61 -19.52 4.25
CA GLU A 73 2.38 -19.67 5.49
C GLU A 73 3.44 -18.60 5.75
N ASN A 74 3.68 -17.68 4.80
CA ASN A 74 4.79 -16.73 4.91
C ASN A 74 4.30 -15.29 4.90
N PHE A 75 3.87 -14.80 6.05
CA PHE A 75 3.31 -13.46 6.20
C PHE A 75 4.39 -12.40 6.42
N ALA A 76 4.10 -11.17 6.00
CA ALA A 76 4.96 -10.03 6.26
C ALA A 76 4.47 -9.27 7.49
N HIS A 77 5.38 -9.07 8.43
CA HIS A 77 5.16 -8.30 9.64
C HIS A 77 6.09 -7.09 9.68
N ILE A 78 5.54 -5.91 9.95
CA ILE A 78 6.33 -4.67 10.00
C ILE A 78 7.35 -4.70 11.15
N GLU A 79 7.07 -5.48 12.17
CA GLU A 79 7.92 -5.72 13.33
C GLU A 79 9.25 -6.36 12.92
N ASN A 80 9.25 -7.22 11.90
CA ASN A 80 10.44 -7.89 11.37
C ASN A 80 11.46 -6.90 10.77
N ILE A 81 11.00 -5.70 10.39
CA ILE A 81 11.84 -4.64 9.80
C ILE A 81 11.86 -3.35 10.63
N GLU A 82 11.37 -3.37 11.87
CA GLU A 82 11.32 -2.20 12.76
C GLU A 82 12.69 -1.52 12.87
N THR A 83 13.73 -2.28 13.14
CA THR A 83 15.10 -1.76 13.28
C THR A 83 15.58 -1.10 11.98
N ALA A 84 15.28 -1.67 10.83
CA ALA A 84 15.64 -1.10 9.53
C ALA A 84 14.90 0.23 9.28
N ILE A 85 13.62 0.30 9.63
CA ILE A 85 12.83 1.54 9.57
C ILE A 85 13.46 2.61 10.45
N LEU A 86 13.71 2.31 11.72
CA LEU A 86 14.31 3.26 12.65
C LEU A 86 15.70 3.71 12.20
N ALA A 87 16.54 2.79 11.73
CA ALA A 87 17.88 3.10 11.22
C ALA A 87 17.80 4.07 10.03
N LYS A 88 16.95 3.77 9.03
CA LYS A 88 16.75 4.66 7.88
C LYS A 88 16.30 6.04 8.31
N LEU A 89 15.27 6.14 9.14
CA LEU A 89 14.71 7.43 9.55
C LEU A 89 15.68 8.25 10.39
N ARG A 90 16.52 7.62 11.22
CA ARG A 90 17.55 8.30 12.02
C ARG A 90 18.64 8.95 11.20
N THR A 91 18.92 8.44 10.00
CA THR A 91 19.91 9.02 9.08
C THR A 91 19.35 10.15 8.22
N MET A 92 18.02 10.32 8.19
CA MET A 92 17.38 11.37 7.39
C MET A 92 17.51 12.76 8.03
N SER A 93 17.74 13.74 7.18
CA SER A 93 17.72 15.17 7.53
C SER A 93 16.28 15.69 7.64
N LYS A 94 16.11 16.85 8.28
CA LYS A 94 14.81 17.52 8.36
C LYS A 94 14.22 17.82 6.97
N SER A 95 15.07 18.27 6.03
CA SER A 95 14.65 18.61 4.66
C SER A 95 14.18 17.39 3.86
N GLU A 96 14.63 16.18 4.17
CA GLU A 96 14.12 14.97 3.56
C GLU A 96 12.70 14.65 4.07
N PHE A 97 12.40 14.90 5.35
CA PHE A 97 11.04 14.78 5.87
C PHE A 97 10.06 15.81 5.27
N GLU A 98 10.52 17.04 4.98
CA GLU A 98 9.71 18.05 4.28
C GLU A 98 9.27 17.61 2.88
N ARG A 99 10.12 16.84 2.17
CA ARG A 99 9.84 16.34 0.82
C ARG A 99 8.86 15.16 0.76
N LEU A 100 8.52 14.57 1.89
CA LEU A 100 7.57 13.47 1.94
C LEU A 100 6.15 13.91 1.50
N PRO A 101 5.32 12.99 1.01
CA PRO A 101 3.92 13.28 0.71
C PRO A 101 3.20 13.80 1.97
N ASN A 102 2.66 15.02 1.89
CA ASN A 102 2.06 15.70 3.04
C ASN A 102 2.98 15.87 4.27
N GLY A 103 4.29 15.97 4.05
CA GLY A 103 5.30 16.18 5.09
C GLY A 103 5.33 17.61 5.67
N THR A 104 4.61 18.55 5.07
CA THR A 104 4.54 19.96 5.47
C THR A 104 3.61 20.20 6.67
N GLY A 105 3.52 21.45 7.12
CA GLY A 105 2.62 21.85 8.22
C GLY A 105 3.09 21.42 9.60
N GLY A 106 4.41 21.35 9.81
CA GLY A 106 5.02 20.98 11.10
C GLY A 106 5.18 19.48 11.32
N MET A 107 4.75 18.64 10.35
CA MET A 107 4.91 17.20 10.42
C MET A 107 6.39 16.79 10.32
N ASP A 108 7.14 17.42 9.42
CA ASP A 108 8.58 17.28 9.24
C ASP A 108 9.34 17.42 10.57
N SER A 109 9.12 18.55 11.25
CA SER A 109 9.76 18.86 12.53
C SER A 109 9.36 17.86 13.64
N ARG A 110 8.10 17.43 13.64
CA ARG A 110 7.60 16.47 14.62
C ARG A 110 8.21 15.10 14.43
N ILE A 111 8.28 14.59 13.18
CA ILE A 111 8.94 13.32 12.87
C ILE A 111 10.43 13.40 13.20
N TYR A 112 11.10 14.46 12.74
CA TYR A 112 12.51 14.64 12.98
C TYR A 112 12.89 14.61 14.47
N LYS A 113 12.08 15.22 15.35
CA LYS A 113 12.27 15.15 16.80
C LYS A 113 11.98 13.76 17.36
N ALA A 114 10.86 13.16 16.95
CA ALA A 114 10.43 11.85 17.46
C ALA A 114 11.42 10.73 17.14
N VAL A 115 11.97 10.72 15.92
CA VAL A 115 12.94 9.71 15.46
C VAL A 115 14.20 9.68 16.32
N ARG A 116 14.62 10.82 16.90
CA ARG A 116 15.83 10.91 17.72
C ARG A 116 15.71 10.33 19.10
N THR A 117 14.49 10.18 19.58
CA THR A 117 14.21 9.69 20.95
C THR A 117 13.48 8.36 20.96
N ALA A 118 12.73 8.04 19.90
CA ALA A 118 12.01 6.76 19.82
C ALA A 118 12.97 5.58 19.69
N VAL A 119 12.70 4.51 20.44
CA VAL A 119 13.46 3.25 20.41
C VAL A 119 12.66 2.10 19.81
N SER A 120 11.37 2.32 19.51
CA SER A 120 10.51 1.36 18.82
C SER A 120 9.57 2.06 17.84
N LEU A 121 9.06 1.33 16.86
CA LEU A 121 8.08 1.86 15.89
C LEU A 121 6.76 2.27 16.55
N PRO A 122 6.15 1.49 17.45
CA PRO A 122 4.97 1.95 18.19
C PRO A 122 5.19 3.25 18.95
N GLN A 123 6.33 3.39 19.64
CA GLN A 123 6.68 4.61 20.35
C GLN A 123 6.82 5.80 19.37
N LEU A 124 7.52 5.60 18.25
CA LEU A 124 7.66 6.62 17.20
C LEU A 124 6.28 7.13 16.72
N LEU A 125 5.38 6.21 16.38
CA LEU A 125 4.05 6.54 15.89
C LEU A 125 3.23 7.34 16.92
N LEU A 126 3.30 6.96 18.18
CA LEU A 126 2.63 7.66 19.28
C LEU A 126 3.20 9.07 19.52
N MET A 127 4.51 9.26 19.44
CA MET A 127 5.15 10.57 19.59
C MET A 127 4.79 11.54 18.47
N ILE A 128 4.58 11.02 17.25
CA ILE A 128 4.15 11.83 16.10
C ILE A 128 2.65 12.14 16.19
N LYS A 129 1.83 11.29 16.82
CA LYS A 129 0.38 11.43 16.91
C LYS A 129 -0.05 12.76 17.54
N SER A 130 -1.04 13.41 16.94
CA SER A 130 -1.68 14.62 17.46
C SER A 130 -3.16 14.66 17.05
N LYS A 131 -3.89 15.66 17.52
CA LYS A 131 -5.30 15.86 17.13
C LYS A 131 -5.47 16.05 15.61
N ASN A 132 -4.48 16.68 14.96
CA ASN A 132 -4.54 17.05 13.53
C ASN A 132 -4.09 15.93 12.58
N PHE A 133 -3.50 14.86 13.09
CA PHE A 133 -2.93 13.79 12.27
C PHE A 133 -3.49 12.43 12.68
N THR A 134 -4.16 11.77 11.75
CA THR A 134 -4.68 10.42 11.97
C THR A 134 -3.52 9.40 12.01
N MET A 135 -3.70 8.31 12.74
CA MET A 135 -2.69 7.25 12.82
C MET A 135 -2.38 6.65 11.44
N ALA A 136 -3.39 6.48 10.58
CA ALA A 136 -3.23 5.99 9.22
C ALA A 136 -2.33 6.91 8.36
N ARG A 137 -2.47 8.24 8.51
CA ARG A 137 -1.61 9.21 7.83
C ARG A 137 -0.16 9.09 8.32
N ILE A 138 0.05 8.95 9.62
CA ILE A 138 1.39 8.84 10.21
C ILE A 138 2.07 7.55 9.76
N ARG A 139 1.39 6.41 9.80
CA ARG A 139 1.92 5.12 9.31
C ARG A 139 2.34 5.20 7.86
N ARG A 140 1.50 5.78 7.00
CA ARG A 140 1.81 5.98 5.57
C ARG A 140 3.03 6.86 5.37
N LEU A 141 3.15 7.93 6.15
CA LEU A 141 4.27 8.85 6.06
C LEU A 141 5.59 8.18 6.47
N VAL A 142 5.58 7.39 7.54
CA VAL A 142 6.74 6.60 7.98
C VAL A 142 7.15 5.60 6.90
N LEU A 143 6.20 4.91 6.26
CA LEU A 143 6.50 4.01 5.15
C LEU A 143 7.03 4.76 3.91
N CYS A 144 6.48 5.92 3.56
CA CYS A 144 7.02 6.76 2.49
C CYS A 144 8.46 7.19 2.78
N ALA A 145 8.77 7.56 4.03
CA ALA A 145 10.13 7.91 4.45
C ALA A 145 11.09 6.70 4.31
N PHE A 146 10.65 5.54 4.78
CA PHE A 146 11.42 4.30 4.70
C PHE A 146 11.71 3.90 3.24
N LEU A 147 10.69 3.98 2.37
CA LEU A 147 10.78 3.68 0.94
C LEU A 147 11.39 4.83 0.12
N SER A 148 11.70 5.98 0.72
CA SER A 148 12.18 7.20 0.04
C SER A 148 11.21 7.70 -1.04
N ILE A 149 9.89 7.56 -0.80
CA ILE A 149 8.83 8.10 -1.65
C ILE A 149 8.62 9.57 -1.28
N THR A 150 8.66 10.44 -2.27
CA THR A 150 8.50 11.89 -2.09
C THR A 150 7.14 12.40 -2.60
N GLY A 151 6.77 13.62 -2.25
CA GLY A 151 5.58 14.26 -2.79
C GLY A 151 5.62 14.43 -4.31
N ASN A 152 6.79 14.49 -4.91
CA ASN A 152 6.94 14.57 -6.37
C ASN A 152 6.56 13.25 -7.06
N ASP A 153 6.77 12.12 -6.43
CA ASP A 153 6.40 10.80 -6.97
C ASP A 153 4.87 10.63 -7.10
N LEU A 154 4.09 11.42 -6.36
CA LEU A 154 2.63 11.35 -6.37
C LEU A 154 1.96 12.44 -7.23
N LYS A 155 2.72 13.31 -7.90
CA LYS A 155 2.15 14.40 -8.72
C LYS A 155 1.72 13.95 -10.10
N ASN A 156 2.41 12.98 -10.65
CA ASN A 156 2.17 12.50 -12.00
C ASN A 156 1.24 11.27 -11.99
N PRO A 157 0.48 11.04 -13.06
CA PRO A 157 -0.25 9.81 -13.24
C PRO A 157 0.71 8.61 -13.28
N PRO A 158 0.21 7.37 -13.14
CA PRO A 158 1.03 6.17 -13.30
C PRO A 158 1.76 6.15 -14.63
N ALA A 159 3.06 5.81 -14.62
CA ALA A 159 3.89 5.80 -15.83
C ALA A 159 3.62 4.58 -16.72
N TYR A 160 2.98 3.53 -16.20
CA TYR A 160 2.64 2.29 -16.88
C TYR A 160 1.54 1.52 -16.14
N ALA A 161 1.03 0.47 -16.76
CA ALA A 161 0.19 -0.55 -16.15
C ALA A 161 0.89 -1.91 -16.19
N ARG A 162 1.28 -2.44 -15.05
CA ARG A 162 1.88 -3.77 -14.91
C ARG A 162 0.80 -4.83 -14.72
N ILE A 163 0.79 -5.85 -15.58
CA ILE A 163 -0.14 -6.97 -15.49
C ILE A 163 0.48 -8.07 -14.64
N LEU A 164 -0.11 -8.33 -13.48
CA LEU A 164 0.37 -9.33 -12.53
C LEU A 164 -0.18 -10.73 -12.80
N GLY A 165 -1.34 -10.80 -13.46
CA GLY A 165 -1.95 -12.08 -13.83
C GLY A 165 -3.08 -11.89 -14.81
N MET A 166 -3.38 -12.92 -15.60
CA MET A 166 -4.48 -12.92 -16.57
C MET A 166 -4.89 -14.34 -16.96
N ASN A 167 -6.11 -14.49 -17.44
CA ASN A 167 -6.58 -15.66 -18.16
C ASN A 167 -6.59 -15.39 -19.69
N SER A 168 -7.06 -16.38 -20.47
CA SER A 168 -7.14 -16.25 -21.94
C SER A 168 -7.96 -15.05 -22.38
N LYS A 169 -9.12 -14.80 -21.77
CA LYS A 169 -9.98 -13.65 -22.07
C LYS A 169 -9.31 -12.31 -21.71
N GLY A 170 -8.59 -12.25 -20.60
CA GLY A 170 -7.79 -11.08 -20.24
C GLY A 170 -6.72 -10.77 -21.27
N ARG A 171 -6.08 -11.79 -21.84
CA ARG A 171 -5.10 -11.63 -22.93
C ARG A 171 -5.75 -11.09 -24.22
N GLU A 172 -6.92 -11.59 -24.59
CA GLU A 172 -7.69 -11.10 -25.75
C GLU A 172 -8.08 -9.62 -25.60
N ILE A 173 -8.56 -9.23 -24.42
CA ILE A 173 -8.91 -7.84 -24.09
C ILE A 173 -7.68 -6.93 -24.19
N LEU A 174 -6.56 -7.35 -23.63
CA LEU A 174 -5.31 -6.59 -23.71
C LEU A 174 -4.82 -6.45 -25.16
N ALA A 175 -4.92 -7.50 -25.97
CA ALA A 175 -4.51 -7.46 -27.37
C ALA A 175 -5.43 -6.60 -28.24
N ALA A 176 -6.72 -6.52 -27.94
CA ALA A 176 -7.70 -5.75 -28.71
C ALA A 176 -7.75 -4.26 -28.30
N GLY A 177 -7.23 -3.89 -27.13
CA GLY A 177 -7.32 -2.54 -26.60
C GLY A 177 -6.24 -1.60 -27.11
N GLU A 178 -6.60 -0.32 -27.32
CA GLU A 178 -5.63 0.76 -27.46
C GLU A 178 -5.20 1.23 -26.06
N HIS A 179 -3.91 1.19 -25.79
CA HIS A 179 -3.37 1.55 -24.47
C HIS A 179 -2.78 2.96 -24.48
N LYS A 180 -3.30 3.82 -23.62
CA LYS A 180 -2.74 5.18 -23.40
C LYS A 180 -1.45 5.16 -22.57
N LEU A 181 -1.21 4.08 -21.88
CA LEU A 181 0.00 3.86 -21.08
C LEU A 181 0.72 2.60 -21.59
N PRO A 182 2.04 2.49 -21.40
CA PRO A 182 2.75 1.23 -21.58
C PRO A 182 2.13 0.14 -20.70
N VAL A 183 1.82 -1.01 -21.30
CA VAL A 183 1.23 -2.17 -20.62
C VAL A 183 2.11 -3.38 -20.87
N ASP A 184 2.59 -4.04 -19.83
CA ASP A 184 3.40 -5.25 -19.95
C ASP A 184 3.30 -6.06 -18.66
N THR A 185 3.65 -7.32 -18.72
CA THR A 185 3.83 -8.20 -17.55
C THR A 185 5.24 -8.05 -16.95
N SER A 186 6.22 -7.65 -17.77
CA SER A 186 7.62 -7.52 -17.37
C SER A 186 7.94 -6.12 -16.85
N LEU A 187 8.28 -6.02 -15.58
CA LEU A 187 8.75 -4.76 -15.00
C LEU A 187 10.01 -4.23 -15.71
N SER A 188 10.90 -5.13 -16.16
CA SER A 188 12.09 -4.77 -16.92
C SER A 188 11.79 -4.15 -18.27
N ALA A 189 10.74 -4.61 -18.96
CA ALA A 189 10.28 -4.01 -20.21
C ALA A 189 9.66 -2.64 -19.96
N LEU A 190 8.78 -2.53 -18.96
CA LEU A 190 8.14 -1.28 -18.57
C LEU A 190 9.15 -0.21 -18.15
N ALA A 191 10.17 -0.56 -17.38
CA ALA A 191 11.22 0.37 -16.97
C ALA A 191 11.96 1.03 -18.12
N LYS A 192 12.02 0.40 -19.28
CA LYS A 192 12.70 0.94 -20.49
C LYS A 192 11.86 1.91 -21.30
N THR A 193 10.58 2.07 -21.01
CA THR A 193 9.66 2.89 -21.81
C THR A 193 9.87 4.38 -21.63
N SER A 194 10.30 4.83 -20.44
CA SER A 194 10.64 6.23 -20.15
C SER A 194 11.47 6.34 -18.87
N ALA A 195 12.14 7.48 -18.68
CA ALA A 195 12.87 7.78 -17.43
C ALA A 195 11.94 7.78 -16.20
N GLU A 196 10.69 8.20 -16.37
CA GLU A 196 9.69 8.15 -15.29
C GLU A 196 9.29 6.72 -14.97
N ALA A 197 9.07 5.89 -15.99
CA ALA A 197 8.78 4.46 -15.82
C ALA A 197 9.94 3.73 -15.12
N GLU A 198 11.18 4.02 -15.48
CA GLU A 198 12.36 3.47 -14.79
C GLU A 198 12.35 3.85 -13.30
N ARG A 199 12.10 5.12 -12.99
CA ARG A 199 12.03 5.59 -11.61
C ARG A 199 10.94 4.86 -10.81
N PHE A 200 9.73 4.70 -11.37
CA PHE A 200 8.65 3.95 -10.72
C PHE A 200 9.00 2.48 -10.55
N ALA A 201 9.58 1.83 -11.56
CA ALA A 201 10.04 0.46 -11.46
C ALA A 201 11.08 0.25 -10.36
N ARG A 202 11.99 1.22 -10.17
CA ARG A 202 12.95 1.19 -9.06
C ARG A 202 12.29 1.38 -7.69
N LEU A 203 11.19 2.12 -7.60
CA LEU A 203 10.40 2.23 -6.37
C LEU A 203 9.67 0.91 -6.06
N GLU A 204 9.08 0.25 -7.07
CA GLU A 204 8.48 -1.08 -6.91
C GLU A 204 9.53 -2.11 -6.46
N GLU A 205 10.68 -2.17 -7.13
CA GLU A 205 11.79 -3.05 -6.75
C GLU A 205 12.20 -2.82 -5.28
N ARG A 206 12.39 -1.57 -4.88
CA ARG A 206 12.75 -1.24 -3.49
C ARG A 206 11.70 -1.70 -2.51
N ALA A 207 10.41 -1.48 -2.84
CA ALA A 207 9.31 -1.90 -1.98
C ALA A 207 9.28 -3.44 -1.85
N GLY A 208 9.42 -4.18 -2.96
CA GLY A 208 9.49 -5.64 -2.96
C GLY A 208 10.68 -6.18 -2.19
N ASN A 209 11.87 -5.58 -2.37
CA ASN A 209 13.08 -5.98 -1.65
C ASN A 209 12.97 -5.78 -0.14
N LEU A 210 12.33 -4.69 0.31
CA LEU A 210 12.11 -4.43 1.73
C LEU A 210 10.96 -5.28 2.29
N TYR A 211 9.94 -5.57 1.48
CA TYR A 211 8.87 -6.50 1.83
C TYR A 211 9.42 -7.92 2.04
N ALA A 212 10.36 -8.37 1.21
CA ALA A 212 11.02 -9.66 1.33
C ALA A 212 11.73 -9.85 2.68
N LEU A 213 12.21 -8.76 3.30
CA LEU A 213 12.79 -8.76 4.64
C LEU A 213 11.73 -8.75 5.75
N ALA A 214 10.52 -8.28 5.46
CA ALA A 214 9.41 -8.26 6.42
C ALA A 214 8.73 -9.63 6.57
N LEU A 215 8.96 -10.56 5.66
CA LEU A 215 8.43 -11.92 5.71
C LEU A 215 9.02 -12.71 6.89
N ASP A 216 8.25 -13.63 7.46
CA ASP A 216 8.71 -14.53 8.52
C ASP A 216 9.88 -15.39 8.04
N LYS A 217 9.73 -16.00 6.85
CA LYS A 217 10.82 -16.64 6.12
C LYS A 217 11.36 -15.64 5.09
N LYS A 218 12.38 -14.87 5.48
CA LYS A 218 12.97 -13.82 4.63
C LYS A 218 13.35 -14.34 3.26
N GLN A 219 13.10 -13.55 2.22
CA GLN A 219 13.37 -13.89 0.84
C GLN A 219 14.51 -13.03 0.25
N PRO A 220 15.20 -13.51 -0.79
CA PRO A 220 16.17 -12.70 -1.53
C PRO A 220 15.53 -11.47 -2.17
N CYS A 221 16.33 -10.46 -2.49
CA CYS A 221 15.91 -9.30 -3.27
C CYS A 221 15.82 -9.61 -4.77
N GLY A 222 15.20 -8.68 -5.53
CA GLY A 222 15.15 -8.74 -7.00
C GLY A 222 13.95 -9.48 -7.60
N ALA A 223 13.04 -9.99 -6.77
CA ALA A 223 11.86 -10.73 -7.24
C ALA A 223 11.00 -9.92 -8.22
N GLU A 224 10.88 -8.60 -8.04
CA GLU A 224 10.03 -7.75 -8.90
C GLU A 224 10.45 -7.75 -10.38
N PHE A 225 11.74 -7.85 -10.67
CA PHE A 225 12.25 -7.90 -12.04
C PHE A 225 12.26 -9.30 -12.65
N THR A 226 12.11 -10.34 -11.85
CA THR A 226 12.18 -11.74 -12.28
C THR A 226 10.86 -12.49 -12.19
N SER A 227 9.88 -11.95 -11.45
CA SER A 227 8.56 -12.56 -11.30
C SER A 227 7.84 -12.68 -12.64
N LYS A 228 7.23 -13.84 -12.84
CA LYS A 228 6.35 -14.10 -13.99
C LYS A 228 4.91 -13.81 -13.61
N PRO A 229 4.06 -13.39 -14.59
CA PRO A 229 2.64 -13.22 -14.34
C PRO A 229 1.97 -14.56 -14.02
N VAL A 230 0.92 -14.52 -13.22
CA VAL A 230 0.05 -15.66 -12.97
C VAL A 230 -0.85 -15.85 -14.18
N ILE A 231 -0.80 -17.03 -14.79
CA ILE A 231 -1.68 -17.39 -15.92
C ILE A 231 -2.66 -18.45 -15.42
N ILE A 232 -3.96 -18.16 -15.57
CA ILE A 232 -5.07 -18.99 -15.10
C ILE A 232 -5.83 -19.53 -16.32
#